data_d2fc2c44a3092573cfe9aad28a759ee4
#
_entry.id   d2fc2c44a3092573cfe9aad28a759ee4
#
_cell.length_a   1.000
_cell.length_b   1.000
_cell.length_c   1.000
_cell.angle_alpha   90.00
_cell.angle_beta   90.00
_cell.angle_gamma   90.00
#
_symmetry.space_group_name_H-M   'P 1'
#
loop_
_entity.id
_entity.type
_entity.pdbx_description
1 polymer ?
#
loop_
_entity_poly.entity_id
_entity_poly.type
_entity_poly.pdbx_seq_one_letter_code
_entity_poly.pdbx_strand_id
1 'polypeptide(L)'
;MADTGNGIDLSATGIASGTTTDARATDPVDATSAGAPAPGRRAWHAGAATGIGSLPGDSADEATRTVAGELPELPHLVELPDRGVGADMAGRTAALLVEIYSEVVPSGWRITRRPGRDIQRAKDFLHWDLDAAQQHYEGADWVKTQVCGPWTLAALLELPSGHRALTDSGAVDDLAVSLAEGVLAHVDELSRRLPGTGVVVQLDEPLLPSVLAGNLPTASGFGTVRAVAGQRAAEVLAVVTETLAEHPRIAHCCHPAAPLGLLRAAGFDALSLDLTTVGSAAARLDPIGEAIEAGMLLLAGTVSAVSGATSGPRTSLPTWASPILQTWDRLGFNRSRLPDIVVPTPTCGLAGASADWSVRAMQICRELAQALQDLPEGW
;
A
#
# COMPACT_ATOMS: atom_id res chain seq x y z
N MET A 1 -60.96 -28.55 -25.07
CA MET A 1 -61.73 -27.66 -25.98
C MET A 1 -60.75 -26.58 -26.36
N ALA A 2 -60.13 -26.81 -27.46
CA ALA A 2 -60.35 -26.25 -28.79
C ALA A 2 -59.81 -24.82 -28.85
N ASP A 3 -58.90 -24.50 -29.53
CA ASP A 3 -58.34 -24.75 -30.87
C ASP A 3 -58.26 -23.41 -31.65
N THR A 4 -57.33 -23.39 -32.56
CA THR A 4 -57.09 -22.57 -33.73
C THR A 4 -56.49 -21.16 -33.54
N GLY A 5 -55.39 -20.73 -34.15
CA GLY A 5 -54.77 -21.18 -35.40
C GLY A 5 -54.68 -20.01 -36.39
N ASN A 6 -53.57 -19.94 -37.13
CA ASN A 6 -53.27 -19.11 -38.31
C ASN A 6 -52.45 -17.83 -38.02
N GLY A 7 -51.26 -17.64 -38.47
CA GLY A 7 -50.57 -18.10 -39.69
C GLY A 7 -50.94 -17.31 -40.95
N ILE A 8 -50.11 -16.35 -41.44
CA ILE A 8 -49.86 -16.11 -42.87
C ILE A 8 -48.58 -15.27 -43.06
N ASP A 9 -47.72 -15.82 -43.86
CA ASP A 9 -46.55 -15.33 -44.56
C ASP A 9 -46.94 -14.49 -45.78
N LEU A 10 -46.07 -13.63 -46.26
CA LEU A 10 -45.74 -13.39 -47.67
C LEU A 10 -44.98 -12.05 -47.85
N SER A 11 -43.70 -12.14 -47.97
CA SER A 11 -42.82 -11.85 -49.16
C SER A 11 -43.20 -10.72 -50.12
N ALA A 12 -42.17 -9.96 -50.40
CA ALA A 12 -41.58 -9.61 -51.68
C ALA A 12 -41.58 -8.15 -52.16
N THR A 13 -40.39 -7.73 -52.49
CA THR A 13 -39.90 -6.95 -53.64
C THR A 13 -40.04 -5.43 -53.70
N GLY A 14 -38.85 -4.81 -53.92
CA GLY A 14 -38.74 -3.74 -54.91
C GLY A 14 -37.77 -2.58 -54.61
N ILE A 15 -36.53 -2.73 -54.95
CA ILE A 15 -35.60 -1.91 -55.81
C ILE A 15 -35.68 -0.37 -55.70
N ALA A 16 -34.56 0.25 -55.39
CA ALA A 16 -33.66 1.12 -56.09
C ALA A 16 -33.36 2.53 -55.55
N SER A 17 -32.08 2.74 -55.49
CA SER A 17 -31.28 3.96 -55.84
C SER A 17 -31.30 5.18 -54.88
N GLY A 18 -30.24 5.34 -54.15
CA GLY A 18 -29.14 6.24 -54.53
C GLY A 18 -29.24 7.62 -53.90
N THR A 19 -28.41 7.88 -52.94
CA THR A 19 -27.51 9.06 -52.96
C THR A 19 -26.58 9.02 -51.71
N THR A 20 -25.30 9.07 -52.03
CA THR A 20 -24.17 9.25 -51.12
C THR A 20 -24.25 10.57 -50.41
N THR A 21 -24.17 10.55 -49.08
CA THR A 21 -23.66 11.68 -48.30
C THR A 21 -22.70 11.13 -47.25
N ASP A 22 -21.48 11.54 -47.41
CA ASP A 22 -20.30 11.33 -46.60
C ASP A 22 -20.54 11.86 -45.18
N ALA A 23 -20.73 10.96 -44.19
CA ALA A 23 -20.74 11.32 -42.80
C ALA A 23 -19.54 10.60 -42.16
N ARG A 24 -18.48 11.38 -41.91
CA ARG A 24 -17.34 10.98 -41.10
C ARG A 24 -17.87 10.41 -39.78
N ALA A 25 -17.71 9.12 -39.63
CA ALA A 25 -17.82 8.44 -38.33
C ALA A 25 -16.65 8.93 -37.44
N THR A 26 -16.97 9.62 -36.39
CA THR A 26 -16.05 9.81 -35.26
C THR A 26 -16.01 8.47 -34.52
N ASP A 27 -14.84 7.82 -34.59
CA ASP A 27 -14.55 6.64 -33.78
C ASP A 27 -14.79 6.96 -32.29
N PRO A 28 -15.45 6.08 -31.53
CA PRO A 28 -15.51 6.21 -30.08
C PRO A 28 -14.09 6.02 -29.54
N VAL A 29 -13.62 7.04 -28.81
CA VAL A 29 -12.39 6.95 -28.02
C VAL A 29 -12.58 5.78 -27.04
N ASP A 30 -11.86 4.71 -27.32
CA ASP A 30 -11.80 3.53 -26.48
C ASP A 30 -11.23 3.97 -25.12
N ALA A 31 -12.08 4.04 -24.12
CA ALA A 31 -11.65 4.17 -22.74
C ALA A 31 -11.00 2.84 -22.37
N THR A 32 -9.71 2.73 -22.66
CA THR A 32 -8.88 1.62 -22.20
C THR A 32 -8.94 1.58 -20.67
N SER A 33 -9.72 0.65 -20.13
CA SER A 33 -9.58 0.20 -18.76
C SER A 33 -8.10 -0.14 -18.54
N ALA A 34 -7.44 0.59 -17.65
CA ALA A 34 -6.10 0.24 -17.21
C ALA A 34 -6.19 -1.09 -16.45
N GLY A 35 -6.08 -2.20 -17.18
CA GLY A 35 -5.98 -3.54 -16.59
C GLY A 35 -4.72 -3.65 -15.77
N ALA A 36 -4.74 -4.47 -14.70
CA ALA A 36 -3.61 -4.73 -13.84
C ALA A 36 -2.35 -5.06 -14.66
N PRO A 37 -1.20 -4.47 -14.34
CA PRO A 37 0.04 -4.74 -15.08
C PRO A 37 0.43 -6.20 -14.96
N ALA A 38 0.93 -6.79 -16.04
CA ALA A 38 1.47 -8.15 -16.03
C ALA A 38 2.60 -8.27 -14.98
N PRO A 39 2.80 -9.45 -14.34
CA PRO A 39 3.85 -9.65 -13.35
C PRO A 39 5.19 -9.11 -13.83
N GLY A 40 5.85 -8.27 -13.00
CA GLY A 40 7.12 -7.62 -13.34
C GLY A 40 7.03 -6.32 -14.13
N ARG A 41 5.82 -5.85 -14.46
CA ARG A 41 5.64 -4.55 -15.10
C ARG A 41 5.34 -3.47 -14.05
N ARG A 42 6.19 -2.43 -14.03
CA ARG A 42 6.00 -1.27 -13.16
C ARG A 42 4.65 -0.60 -13.46
N ALA A 43 3.89 -0.31 -12.41
CA ALA A 43 2.64 0.44 -12.51
C ALA A 43 2.88 1.96 -12.68
N TRP A 44 3.94 2.50 -12.05
CA TRP A 44 4.32 3.92 -12.05
C TRP A 44 5.62 4.17 -12.81
N HIS A 45 5.94 5.44 -13.11
CA HIS A 45 7.10 5.82 -13.90
C HIS A 45 8.45 5.46 -13.24
N ALA A 46 9.47 5.21 -14.08
CA ALA A 46 10.85 5.10 -13.63
C ALA A 46 11.28 6.41 -12.97
N GLY A 47 12.04 6.32 -11.87
CA GLY A 47 12.46 7.51 -11.12
C GLY A 47 11.41 8.05 -10.15
N ALA A 48 10.32 7.31 -9.89
CA ALA A 48 9.39 7.62 -8.83
C ALA A 48 10.03 7.41 -7.45
N ALA A 49 9.65 8.24 -6.50
CA ALA A 49 9.85 8.07 -5.06
C ALA A 49 8.50 8.15 -4.36
N THR A 50 8.38 7.55 -3.18
CA THR A 50 7.16 7.67 -2.36
C THR A 50 7.49 7.68 -0.87
N GLY A 51 6.54 8.12 -0.03
CA GLY A 51 6.60 7.96 1.41
C GLY A 51 6.00 6.64 1.87
N ILE A 52 6.15 6.29 3.16
CA ILE A 52 5.50 5.10 3.72
C ILE A 52 4.02 5.39 4.01
N GLY A 53 3.69 6.57 4.53
CA GLY A 53 2.29 6.98 4.80
C GLY A 53 2.20 8.05 5.88
N SER A 54 2.72 7.77 7.07
CA SER A 54 2.54 8.65 8.21
C SER A 54 3.48 9.86 8.18
N LEU A 55 2.94 11.00 8.62
CA LEU A 55 3.60 12.31 8.69
C LEU A 55 3.30 12.97 10.04
N PRO A 56 4.17 13.92 10.50
CA PRO A 56 3.88 14.76 11.65
C PRO A 56 2.78 15.78 11.33
N GLY A 57 2.14 16.30 12.38
CA GLY A 57 1.09 17.31 12.27
C GLY A 57 -0.31 16.75 12.20
N ASP A 58 -1.29 17.64 12.07
CA ASP A 58 -2.72 17.32 12.17
C ASP A 58 -3.59 17.84 11.00
N SER A 59 -3.00 18.63 10.10
CA SER A 59 -3.68 19.19 8.93
C SER A 59 -3.57 18.30 7.71
N ALA A 60 -4.66 17.67 7.30
CA ALA A 60 -4.71 16.85 6.09
C ALA A 60 -4.35 17.66 4.82
N ASP A 61 -4.85 18.89 4.71
CA ASP A 61 -4.59 19.78 3.57
C ASP A 61 -3.10 20.12 3.43
N GLU A 62 -2.45 20.54 4.53
CA GLU A 62 -1.02 20.89 4.50
C GLU A 62 -0.13 19.68 4.20
N ALA A 63 -0.41 18.55 4.84
CA ALA A 63 0.35 17.33 4.64
C ALA A 63 0.19 16.81 3.20
N THR A 64 -1.03 16.79 2.67
CA THR A 64 -1.31 16.32 1.30
C THR A 64 -0.67 17.24 0.25
N ARG A 65 -0.78 18.57 0.44
CA ARG A 65 -0.11 19.54 -0.44
C ARG A 65 1.41 19.35 -0.43
N THR A 66 2.00 19.07 0.73
CA THR A 66 3.42 18.80 0.88
C THR A 66 3.82 17.53 0.12
N VAL A 67 3.07 16.44 0.28
CA VAL A 67 3.30 15.19 -0.45
C VAL A 67 3.19 15.40 -1.96
N ALA A 68 2.16 16.12 -2.43
CA ALA A 68 1.99 16.44 -3.85
C ALA A 68 3.20 17.19 -4.44
N GLY A 69 3.74 18.15 -3.69
CA GLY A 69 4.91 18.93 -4.12
C GLY A 69 6.22 18.17 -4.09
N GLU A 70 6.40 17.29 -3.10
CA GLU A 70 7.69 16.59 -2.91
C GLU A 70 7.74 15.21 -3.60
N LEU A 71 6.62 14.54 -3.82
CA LEU A 71 6.52 13.19 -4.38
C LEU A 71 5.49 13.13 -5.53
N PRO A 72 5.63 13.96 -6.58
CA PRO A 72 4.61 14.11 -7.62
C PRO A 72 4.39 12.83 -8.44
N GLU A 73 5.40 11.97 -8.61
CA GLU A 73 5.32 10.76 -9.43
C GLU A 73 4.56 9.59 -8.76
N LEU A 74 4.57 9.55 -7.42
CA LEU A 74 3.83 8.56 -6.64
C LEU A 74 3.47 9.14 -5.26
N PRO A 75 2.57 10.13 -5.20
CA PRO A 75 2.07 10.65 -3.93
C PRO A 75 1.32 9.56 -3.17
N HIS A 76 1.28 9.70 -1.85
CA HIS A 76 0.56 8.76 -0.99
C HIS A 76 -0.49 9.48 -0.15
N LEU A 77 -1.57 8.78 0.23
CA LEU A 77 -2.50 9.28 1.23
C LEU A 77 -1.76 9.55 2.53
N VAL A 78 -2.09 10.65 3.17
CA VAL A 78 -1.46 11.04 4.42
C VAL A 78 -2.09 10.30 5.62
N GLU A 79 -1.25 9.94 6.57
CA GLU A 79 -1.68 9.46 7.89
C GLU A 79 -1.11 10.41 8.95
N LEU A 80 -1.97 10.94 9.80
CA LEU A 80 -1.61 11.97 10.78
C LEU A 80 -1.96 11.50 12.20
N PRO A 81 -1.13 10.64 12.81
CA PRO A 81 -1.42 10.10 14.16
C PRO A 81 -1.56 11.17 15.24
N ASP A 82 -0.96 12.34 15.06
CA ASP A 82 -1.06 13.47 16.00
C ASP A 82 -2.49 13.99 16.18
N ARG A 83 -3.41 13.66 15.25
CA ARG A 83 -4.86 13.93 15.42
C ARG A 83 -5.51 13.10 16.54
N GLY A 84 -4.79 12.12 17.08
CA GLY A 84 -5.21 11.31 18.22
C GLY A 84 -6.02 10.08 17.85
N VAL A 85 -6.95 9.71 18.74
CA VAL A 85 -7.75 8.48 18.62
C VAL A 85 -8.46 8.36 17.28
N GLY A 86 -8.22 7.25 16.59
CA GLY A 86 -8.77 6.97 15.26
C GLY A 86 -7.88 7.40 14.09
N ALA A 87 -6.82 8.17 14.36
CA ALA A 87 -5.83 8.57 13.36
C ALA A 87 -4.59 7.66 13.34
N ASP A 88 -4.47 6.77 14.31
CA ASP A 88 -3.42 5.76 14.34
C ASP A 88 -3.66 4.65 13.30
N MET A 89 -2.60 3.91 12.95
CA MET A 89 -2.63 2.86 11.93
C MET A 89 -3.76 1.84 12.16
N ALA A 90 -3.95 1.37 13.40
CA ALA A 90 -4.99 0.40 13.73
C ALA A 90 -6.39 1.02 13.63
N GLY A 91 -6.58 2.24 14.14
CA GLY A 91 -7.85 2.95 14.11
C GLY A 91 -8.32 3.29 12.70
N ARG A 92 -7.42 3.81 11.86
CA ARG A 92 -7.69 4.09 10.43
C ARG A 92 -8.14 2.83 9.71
N THR A 93 -7.42 1.73 9.89
CA THR A 93 -7.75 0.46 9.22
C THR A 93 -9.02 -0.16 9.80
N ALA A 94 -9.23 -0.11 11.12
CA ALA A 94 -10.46 -0.58 11.75
C ALA A 94 -11.71 0.19 11.29
N ALA A 95 -11.57 1.44 10.86
CA ALA A 95 -12.64 2.23 10.28
C ALA A 95 -13.08 1.76 8.89
N LEU A 96 -12.23 1.03 8.17
CA LEU A 96 -12.52 0.42 6.87
C LEU A 96 -13.23 -0.92 6.99
N LEU A 97 -13.13 -1.61 8.13
CA LEU A 97 -13.70 -2.96 8.29
C LEU A 97 -15.20 -2.98 8.01
N VAL A 98 -15.63 -4.01 7.28
CA VAL A 98 -17.04 -4.25 6.96
C VAL A 98 -17.63 -5.17 8.04
N GLU A 99 -18.75 -4.74 8.65
CA GLU A 99 -19.47 -5.47 9.70
C GLU A 99 -18.70 -5.76 11.00
N ILE A 100 -17.43 -5.39 11.09
CA ILE A 100 -16.61 -5.46 12.32
C ILE A 100 -16.40 -4.05 12.83
N TYR A 101 -16.79 -3.82 14.08
CA TYR A 101 -16.66 -2.52 14.73
C TYR A 101 -15.70 -2.60 15.91
N SER A 102 -15.07 -1.51 16.24
CA SER A 102 -14.16 -1.43 17.39
C SER A 102 -14.33 -0.12 18.17
N GLU A 103 -13.84 -0.11 19.38
CA GLU A 103 -13.76 1.06 20.26
C GLU A 103 -12.40 1.10 20.93
N VAL A 104 -12.00 2.27 21.39
CA VAL A 104 -10.76 2.43 22.16
C VAL A 104 -10.99 2.09 23.62
N VAL A 105 -10.12 1.26 24.15
CA VAL A 105 -10.02 0.89 25.56
C VAL A 105 -8.61 1.21 26.08
N PRO A 106 -8.35 1.24 27.38
CA PRO A 106 -7.03 1.60 27.91
C PRO A 106 -5.85 0.77 27.36
N SER A 107 -6.12 -0.46 26.90
CA SER A 107 -5.13 -1.37 26.32
C SER A 107 -4.94 -1.23 24.80
N GLY A 108 -5.79 -0.47 24.11
CA GLY A 108 -5.75 -0.31 22.66
C GLY A 108 -7.14 -0.34 22.02
N TRP A 109 -7.27 -0.99 20.87
CA TRP A 109 -8.53 -1.16 20.15
C TRP A 109 -9.19 -2.51 20.48
N ARG A 110 -10.50 -2.51 20.72
CA ARG A 110 -11.29 -3.71 21.05
C ARG A 110 -12.49 -3.85 20.13
N ILE A 111 -12.72 -5.06 19.61
CA ILE A 111 -13.88 -5.41 18.77
C ILE A 111 -15.16 -5.30 19.61
N THR A 112 -16.18 -4.68 19.02
CA THR A 112 -17.51 -4.46 19.63
C THR A 112 -18.64 -4.90 18.70
N ARG A 113 -19.86 -4.93 19.21
CA ARG A 113 -21.04 -5.34 18.43
C ARG A 113 -21.66 -4.22 17.61
N ARG A 114 -21.32 -2.97 17.88
CA ARG A 114 -21.93 -1.79 17.25
C ARG A 114 -20.90 -0.70 17.04
N PRO A 115 -21.02 0.11 15.97
CA PRO A 115 -20.14 1.23 15.75
C PRO A 115 -20.28 2.25 16.89
N GLY A 116 -19.16 2.74 17.38
CA GLY A 116 -19.06 3.78 18.42
C GLY A 116 -18.49 5.09 17.87
N ARG A 117 -18.29 6.05 18.79
CA ARG A 117 -17.74 7.38 18.44
C ARG A 117 -16.32 7.32 17.89
N ASP A 118 -15.51 6.36 18.37
CA ASP A 118 -14.10 6.26 17.97
C ASP A 118 -13.98 5.87 16.49
N ILE A 119 -14.78 4.87 16.05
CA ILE A 119 -14.84 4.48 14.64
C ILE A 119 -15.43 5.60 13.78
N GLN A 120 -16.46 6.31 14.26
CA GLN A 120 -16.99 7.46 13.51
C GLN A 120 -15.93 8.54 13.30
N ARG A 121 -15.17 8.88 14.35
CA ARG A 121 -14.04 9.82 14.25
C ARG A 121 -12.97 9.35 13.27
N ALA A 122 -12.61 8.05 13.30
CA ALA A 122 -11.64 7.49 12.36
C ALA A 122 -12.13 7.57 10.91
N LYS A 123 -13.42 7.35 10.66
CA LYS A 123 -14.06 7.56 9.34
C LYS A 123 -14.03 9.02 8.91
N ASP A 124 -14.30 9.94 9.83
CA ASP A 124 -14.26 11.38 9.53
C ASP A 124 -12.82 11.79 9.13
N PHE A 125 -11.78 11.29 9.81
CA PHE A 125 -10.39 11.54 9.42
C PHE A 125 -10.07 10.98 8.04
N LEU A 126 -10.51 9.76 7.71
CA LEU A 126 -10.33 9.18 6.38
C LEU A 126 -11.01 10.02 5.30
N HIS A 127 -12.21 10.51 5.56
CA HIS A 127 -12.91 11.40 4.61
C HIS A 127 -12.15 12.70 4.38
N TRP A 128 -11.63 13.34 5.43
CA TRP A 128 -10.81 14.56 5.29
C TRP A 128 -9.52 14.31 4.52
N ASP A 129 -8.89 13.16 4.73
CA ASP A 129 -7.69 12.77 3.97
C ASP A 129 -8.02 12.56 2.48
N LEU A 130 -9.17 11.96 2.17
CA LEU A 130 -9.65 11.77 0.80
C LEU A 130 -10.05 13.11 0.15
N ASP A 131 -10.68 14.02 0.91
CA ASP A 131 -11.02 15.36 0.42
C ASP A 131 -9.75 16.16 0.06
N ALA A 132 -8.72 16.09 0.92
CA ALA A 132 -7.43 16.72 0.65
C ALA A 132 -6.72 16.07 -0.55
N ALA A 133 -6.78 14.73 -0.68
CA ALA A 133 -6.22 14.02 -1.83
C ALA A 133 -6.91 14.43 -3.14
N GLN A 134 -8.24 14.54 -3.13
CA GLN A 134 -9.00 15.01 -4.30
C GLN A 134 -8.58 16.42 -4.72
N GLN A 135 -8.30 17.30 -3.76
CA GLN A 135 -7.89 18.68 -4.04
C GLN A 135 -6.47 18.79 -4.57
N HIS A 136 -5.52 17.96 -4.08
CA HIS A 136 -4.09 18.15 -4.35
C HIS A 136 -3.48 17.11 -5.28
N TYR A 137 -4.14 15.96 -5.54
CA TYR A 137 -3.64 14.90 -6.42
C TYR A 137 -4.37 14.82 -7.74
N GLU A 138 -5.21 15.82 -8.07
CA GLU A 138 -5.87 15.89 -9.39
C GLU A 138 -4.82 15.86 -10.51
N GLY A 139 -4.98 14.93 -11.45
CA GLY A 139 -4.06 14.76 -12.58
C GLY A 139 -2.80 13.92 -12.26
N ALA A 140 -2.66 13.37 -11.06
CA ALA A 140 -1.62 12.38 -10.78
C ALA A 140 -1.90 11.08 -11.56
N ASP A 141 -0.86 10.49 -12.17
CA ASP A 141 -1.00 9.21 -12.87
C ASP A 141 -1.26 8.06 -11.89
N TRP A 142 -0.62 8.11 -10.73
CA TRP A 142 -0.73 7.10 -9.67
C TRP A 142 -0.80 7.73 -8.29
N VAL A 143 -1.52 7.11 -7.39
CA VAL A 143 -1.57 7.44 -5.97
C VAL A 143 -1.43 6.16 -5.14
N LYS A 144 -0.69 6.23 -4.05
CA LYS A 144 -0.54 5.12 -3.10
C LYS A 144 -1.45 5.34 -1.90
N THR A 145 -2.24 4.32 -1.54
CA THR A 145 -2.91 4.23 -0.24
C THR A 145 -2.27 3.13 0.60
N GLN A 146 -2.32 3.24 1.91
CA GLN A 146 -1.77 2.26 2.83
C GLN A 146 -2.74 1.95 3.97
N VAL A 147 -2.71 0.70 4.40
CA VAL A 147 -3.52 0.17 5.50
C VAL A 147 -2.72 -0.85 6.30
N CYS A 148 -3.09 -1.03 7.56
CA CYS A 148 -2.57 -2.12 8.37
C CYS A 148 -2.94 -3.46 7.75
N GLY A 149 -1.98 -4.36 7.58
CA GLY A 149 -2.23 -5.71 7.10
C GLY A 149 -2.95 -6.59 8.14
N PRO A 150 -3.53 -7.72 7.72
CA PRO A 150 -4.43 -8.52 8.56
C PRO A 150 -3.74 -9.09 9.81
N TRP A 151 -2.47 -9.46 9.75
CA TRP A 151 -1.75 -10.02 10.89
C TRP A 151 -1.39 -8.97 11.93
N THR A 152 -0.92 -7.82 11.50
CA THR A 152 -0.66 -6.69 12.39
C THR A 152 -1.96 -6.20 13.01
N LEU A 153 -3.04 -6.12 12.22
CA LEU A 153 -4.36 -5.74 12.71
C LEU A 153 -4.88 -6.72 13.77
N ALA A 154 -4.83 -8.03 13.52
CA ALA A 154 -5.22 -9.05 14.47
C ALA A 154 -4.37 -9.05 15.76
N ALA A 155 -3.09 -8.64 15.65
CA ALA A 155 -2.22 -8.46 16.79
C ALA A 155 -2.53 -7.19 17.61
N LEU A 156 -3.11 -6.15 17.01
CA LEU A 156 -3.44 -4.88 17.65
C LEU A 156 -4.87 -4.83 18.19
N LEU A 157 -5.82 -5.53 17.56
CA LEU A 157 -7.20 -5.58 18.01
C LEU A 157 -7.40 -6.63 19.11
N GLU A 158 -8.19 -6.27 20.12
CA GLU A 158 -8.66 -7.17 21.16
C GLU A 158 -10.07 -7.71 20.84
N LEU A 159 -10.29 -8.97 21.18
CA LEU A 159 -11.63 -9.55 21.29
C LEU A 159 -12.39 -8.94 22.47
N PRO A 160 -13.72 -9.09 22.54
CA PRO A 160 -14.50 -8.67 23.72
C PRO A 160 -14.01 -9.28 25.03
N SER A 161 -13.33 -10.43 24.99
CA SER A 161 -12.70 -11.10 26.12
C SER A 161 -11.43 -10.40 26.64
N GLY A 162 -10.90 -9.39 25.92
CA GLY A 162 -9.64 -8.71 26.24
C GLY A 162 -8.39 -9.43 25.70
N HIS A 163 -8.53 -10.58 25.03
CA HIS A 163 -7.42 -11.23 24.34
C HIS A 163 -7.22 -10.64 22.94
N ARG A 164 -5.98 -10.68 22.42
CA ARG A 164 -5.73 -10.28 21.03
C ARG A 164 -6.57 -11.13 20.06
N ALA A 165 -7.13 -10.53 19.02
CA ALA A 165 -7.86 -11.24 17.97
C ALA A 165 -7.00 -12.35 17.34
N LEU A 166 -5.69 -12.14 17.29
CA LEU A 166 -4.69 -13.13 16.86
C LEU A 166 -4.79 -14.49 17.57
N THR A 167 -5.37 -14.56 18.78
CA THR A 167 -5.49 -15.81 19.54
C THR A 167 -6.64 -16.71 19.10
N ASP A 168 -7.50 -16.22 18.21
CA ASP A 168 -8.66 -16.93 17.65
C ASP A 168 -8.55 -16.98 16.13
N SER A 169 -8.41 -18.19 15.58
CA SER A 169 -8.24 -18.38 14.14
C SER A 169 -9.45 -17.92 13.32
N GLY A 170 -10.67 -18.10 13.86
CA GLY A 170 -11.89 -17.64 13.21
C GLY A 170 -11.96 -16.12 13.16
N ALA A 171 -11.59 -15.45 14.26
CA ALA A 171 -11.51 -13.99 14.28
C ALA A 171 -10.47 -13.43 13.30
N VAL A 172 -9.34 -14.13 13.10
CA VAL A 172 -8.33 -13.75 12.10
C VAL A 172 -8.90 -13.88 10.68
N ASP A 173 -9.64 -14.96 10.39
CA ASP A 173 -10.27 -15.15 9.08
C ASP A 173 -11.34 -14.08 8.80
N ASP A 174 -12.20 -13.83 9.77
CA ASP A 174 -13.24 -12.80 9.67
C ASP A 174 -12.63 -11.41 9.45
N LEU A 175 -11.54 -11.09 10.18
CA LEU A 175 -10.80 -9.83 10.02
C LEU A 175 -10.18 -9.70 8.63
N ALA A 176 -9.60 -10.77 8.08
CA ALA A 176 -8.98 -10.73 6.76
C ALA A 176 -10.01 -10.49 5.65
N VAL A 177 -11.16 -11.16 5.70
CA VAL A 177 -12.26 -10.97 4.74
C VAL A 177 -12.84 -9.56 4.87
N SER A 178 -13.18 -9.14 6.09
CA SER A 178 -13.70 -7.79 6.36
C SER A 178 -12.75 -6.69 5.91
N LEU A 179 -11.44 -6.87 6.13
CA LEU A 179 -10.41 -5.94 5.68
C LEU A 179 -10.33 -5.89 4.15
N ALA A 180 -10.33 -7.04 3.49
CA ALA A 180 -10.26 -7.13 2.03
C ALA A 180 -11.40 -6.36 1.36
N GLU A 181 -12.64 -6.58 1.81
CA GLU A 181 -13.83 -5.86 1.33
C GLU A 181 -13.73 -4.35 1.63
N GLY A 182 -13.32 -3.99 2.84
CA GLY A 182 -13.22 -2.59 3.24
C GLY A 182 -12.13 -1.81 2.51
N VAL A 183 -10.99 -2.45 2.24
CA VAL A 183 -9.90 -1.83 1.45
C VAL A 183 -10.31 -1.69 -0.01
N LEU A 184 -10.98 -2.68 -0.59
CA LEU A 184 -11.50 -2.57 -1.96
C LEU A 184 -12.48 -1.39 -2.08
N ALA A 185 -13.43 -1.27 -1.15
CA ALA A 185 -14.36 -0.14 -1.13
C ALA A 185 -13.66 1.21 -0.96
N HIS A 186 -12.57 1.28 -0.19
CA HIS A 186 -11.75 2.47 -0.03
C HIS A 186 -11.00 2.83 -1.32
N VAL A 187 -10.46 1.84 -2.03
CA VAL A 187 -9.81 2.02 -3.33
C VAL A 187 -10.80 2.51 -4.37
N ASP A 188 -12.01 1.95 -4.41
CA ASP A 188 -13.10 2.40 -5.30
C ASP A 188 -13.50 3.84 -5.02
N GLU A 189 -13.58 4.24 -3.73
CA GLU A 189 -13.85 5.63 -3.34
C GLU A 189 -12.74 6.58 -3.83
N LEU A 190 -11.48 6.20 -3.63
CA LEU A 190 -10.33 6.98 -4.07
C LEU A 190 -10.32 7.12 -5.60
N SER A 191 -10.57 6.03 -6.33
CA SER A 191 -10.65 6.01 -7.81
C SER A 191 -11.80 6.89 -8.33
N ARG A 192 -12.93 6.94 -7.64
CA ARG A 192 -14.04 7.84 -8.00
C ARG A 192 -13.70 9.31 -7.79
N ARG A 193 -12.90 9.62 -6.76
CA ARG A 193 -12.46 10.99 -6.45
C ARG A 193 -11.34 11.47 -7.37
N LEU A 194 -10.51 10.56 -7.87
CA LEU A 194 -9.38 10.82 -8.75
C LEU A 194 -9.53 10.04 -10.06
N PRO A 195 -10.47 10.45 -10.94
CA PRO A 195 -10.74 9.72 -12.17
C PRO A 195 -9.50 9.72 -13.10
N GLY A 196 -9.13 8.54 -13.59
CA GLY A 196 -7.97 8.35 -14.45
C GLY A 196 -6.66 8.08 -13.69
N THR A 197 -6.65 8.20 -12.37
CA THR A 197 -5.49 7.92 -11.52
C THR A 197 -5.46 6.43 -11.12
N GLY A 198 -4.33 5.77 -11.33
CA GLY A 198 -4.11 4.41 -10.83
C GLY A 198 -3.91 4.39 -9.31
N VAL A 199 -4.41 3.36 -8.65
CA VAL A 199 -4.27 3.22 -7.18
C VAL A 199 -3.36 2.05 -6.84
N VAL A 200 -2.34 2.31 -6.02
CA VAL A 200 -1.41 1.34 -5.45
C VAL A 200 -1.78 1.12 -3.99
N VAL A 201 -1.88 -0.14 -3.56
CA VAL A 201 -2.23 -0.48 -2.18
C VAL A 201 -1.03 -1.04 -1.43
N GLN A 202 -0.69 -0.42 -0.31
CA GLN A 202 0.36 -0.90 0.61
C GLN A 202 -0.30 -1.54 1.84
N LEU A 203 0.11 -2.78 2.17
CA LEU A 203 -0.24 -3.42 3.43
C LEU A 203 0.95 -3.35 4.39
N ASP A 204 0.72 -2.76 5.57
CA ASP A 204 1.73 -2.59 6.60
C ASP A 204 1.70 -3.76 7.58
N GLU A 205 2.77 -4.56 7.59
CA GLU A 205 2.91 -5.75 8.42
C GLU A 205 4.14 -5.72 9.35
N PRO A 206 4.31 -4.66 10.17
CA PRO A 206 5.46 -4.56 11.07
C PRO A 206 5.46 -5.62 12.18
N LEU A 207 4.30 -6.16 12.56
CA LEU A 207 4.19 -7.20 13.60
C LEU A 207 4.22 -8.63 13.06
N LEU A 208 4.14 -8.84 11.74
CA LEU A 208 4.17 -10.17 11.14
C LEU A 208 5.38 -11.03 11.57
N PRO A 209 6.62 -10.50 11.64
CA PRO A 209 7.74 -11.28 12.17
C PRO A 209 7.53 -11.76 13.61
N SER A 210 6.93 -10.93 14.46
CA SER A 210 6.62 -11.28 15.84
C SER A 210 5.47 -12.28 15.96
N VAL A 211 4.50 -12.21 15.07
CA VAL A 211 3.40 -13.21 14.95
C VAL A 211 3.96 -14.58 14.59
N LEU A 212 4.86 -14.63 13.60
CA LEU A 212 5.50 -15.87 13.16
C LEU A 212 6.42 -16.46 14.24
N ALA A 213 7.13 -15.61 14.98
CA ALA A 213 8.02 -16.02 16.05
C ALA A 213 7.29 -16.42 17.34
N GLY A 214 6.01 -16.06 17.51
CA GLY A 214 5.25 -16.32 18.73
C GLY A 214 5.78 -15.56 19.95
N ASN A 215 6.31 -14.36 19.75
CA ASN A 215 6.91 -13.56 20.83
C ASN A 215 6.06 -12.35 21.27
N LEU A 216 4.86 -12.19 20.72
CA LEU A 216 3.94 -11.15 21.13
C LEU A 216 3.39 -11.46 22.53
N PRO A 217 3.39 -10.48 23.48
CA PRO A 217 2.88 -10.71 24.82
C PRO A 217 1.37 -10.97 24.80
N THR A 218 0.92 -11.87 25.67
CA THR A 218 -0.52 -12.03 25.97
C THR A 218 -1.07 -10.81 26.71
N ALA A 219 -2.39 -10.67 26.78
CA ALA A 219 -3.05 -9.57 27.50
C ALA A 219 -2.63 -9.48 28.98
N SER A 220 -2.32 -10.61 29.60
CA SER A 220 -1.84 -10.66 30.99
C SER A 220 -0.36 -10.27 31.16
N GLY A 221 0.42 -10.25 30.07
CA GLY A 221 1.87 -10.02 30.09
C GLY A 221 2.71 -11.18 30.63
N PHE A 222 2.11 -12.27 31.13
CA PHE A 222 2.84 -13.40 31.71
C PHE A 222 3.27 -14.48 30.69
N GLY A 223 2.86 -14.36 29.45
CA GLY A 223 3.21 -15.31 28.39
C GLY A 223 3.18 -14.66 27.03
N THR A 224 3.43 -15.46 25.99
CA THR A 224 3.36 -15.02 24.60
C THR A 224 2.24 -15.71 23.84
N VAL A 225 1.76 -15.07 22.79
CA VAL A 225 0.81 -15.67 21.85
C VAL A 225 1.54 -16.75 21.05
N ARG A 226 0.86 -17.85 20.77
CA ARG A 226 1.44 -18.95 20.00
C ARG A 226 1.87 -18.48 18.61
N ALA A 227 3.03 -18.98 18.15
CA ALA A 227 3.55 -18.77 16.81
C ALA A 227 2.55 -19.24 15.73
N VAL A 228 2.44 -18.50 14.67
CA VAL A 228 1.65 -18.83 13.48
C VAL A 228 2.56 -19.49 12.43
N ALA A 229 2.08 -20.57 11.82
CA ALA A 229 2.81 -21.22 10.73
C ALA A 229 2.88 -20.31 9.49
N GLY A 230 4.04 -20.29 8.81
CA GLY A 230 4.25 -19.43 7.64
C GLY A 230 3.24 -19.65 6.52
N GLN A 231 2.86 -20.92 6.25
CA GLN A 231 1.83 -21.24 5.25
C GLN A 231 0.49 -20.57 5.60
N ARG A 232 0.05 -20.70 6.87
CA ARG A 232 -1.17 -20.06 7.34
C ARG A 232 -1.10 -18.54 7.23
N ALA A 233 0.07 -17.97 7.51
CA ALA A 233 0.27 -16.54 7.40
C ALA A 233 0.14 -16.06 5.93
N ALA A 234 0.68 -16.82 4.97
CA ALA A 234 0.54 -16.51 3.56
C ALA A 234 -0.92 -16.65 3.08
N GLU A 235 -1.65 -17.67 3.52
CA GLU A 235 -3.07 -17.88 3.19
C GLU A 235 -3.96 -16.70 3.61
N VAL A 236 -3.76 -16.18 4.81
CA VAL A 236 -4.53 -15.02 5.33
C VAL A 236 -4.18 -13.73 4.55
N LEU A 237 -2.91 -13.51 4.22
CA LEU A 237 -2.52 -12.38 3.38
C LEU A 237 -3.10 -12.50 1.98
N ALA A 238 -3.14 -13.73 1.43
CA ALA A 238 -3.68 -13.99 0.10
C ALA A 238 -5.15 -13.59 -0.03
N VAL A 239 -5.96 -13.72 1.03
CA VAL A 239 -7.36 -13.23 1.03
C VAL A 239 -7.44 -11.75 0.62
N VAL A 240 -6.55 -10.92 1.17
CA VAL A 240 -6.54 -9.48 0.87
C VAL A 240 -5.91 -9.21 -0.50
N THR A 241 -4.77 -9.85 -0.82
CA THR A 241 -4.06 -9.59 -2.07
C THR A 241 -4.82 -10.10 -3.30
N GLU A 242 -5.56 -11.22 -3.19
CA GLU A 242 -6.41 -11.73 -4.26
C GLU A 242 -7.63 -10.82 -4.52
N THR A 243 -8.23 -10.28 -3.45
CA THR A 243 -9.32 -9.29 -3.59
C THR A 243 -8.87 -8.03 -4.30
N LEU A 244 -7.59 -7.65 -4.13
CA LEU A 244 -6.97 -6.48 -4.74
C LEU A 244 -6.19 -6.79 -6.02
N ALA A 245 -6.50 -7.91 -6.72
CA ALA A 245 -5.72 -8.38 -7.87
C ALA A 245 -5.60 -7.36 -9.03
N GLU A 246 -6.57 -6.48 -9.18
CA GLU A 246 -6.57 -5.42 -10.20
C GLU A 246 -5.69 -4.21 -9.84
N HIS A 247 -5.14 -4.18 -8.63
CA HIS A 247 -4.30 -3.09 -8.12
C HIS A 247 -2.90 -3.59 -7.78
N PRO A 248 -1.84 -2.79 -8.03
CA PRO A 248 -0.50 -3.12 -7.54
C PRO A 248 -0.47 -3.14 -6.00
N ARG A 249 0.15 -4.18 -5.43
CA ARG A 249 0.16 -4.47 -3.98
C ARG A 249 1.58 -4.44 -3.45
N ILE A 250 1.81 -3.63 -2.43
CA ILE A 250 3.08 -3.48 -1.75
C ILE A 250 2.97 -4.09 -0.35
N ALA A 251 3.90 -4.95 0.03
CA ALA A 251 4.07 -5.34 1.43
C ALA A 251 5.12 -4.42 2.08
N HIS A 252 4.74 -3.65 3.10
CA HIS A 252 5.69 -2.89 3.91
C HIS A 252 5.96 -3.60 5.23
N CYS A 253 7.25 -3.88 5.48
CA CYS A 253 7.72 -4.39 6.75
C CYS A 253 9.13 -3.84 7.03
N CYS A 254 9.23 -2.83 7.90
CA CYS A 254 10.52 -2.24 8.31
C CYS A 254 11.28 -3.10 9.33
N HIS A 255 10.72 -4.23 9.77
CA HIS A 255 11.41 -5.13 10.70
C HIS A 255 12.55 -5.89 9.99
N PRO A 256 13.76 -5.98 10.60
CA PRO A 256 14.91 -6.63 9.96
C PRO A 256 14.71 -8.12 9.66
N ALA A 257 13.72 -8.78 10.27
CA ALA A 257 13.36 -10.17 9.98
C ALA A 257 12.09 -10.29 9.13
N ALA A 258 11.86 -9.34 8.20
CA ALA A 258 10.73 -9.40 7.27
C ALA A 258 10.71 -10.74 6.51
N PRO A 259 9.58 -11.47 6.46
CA PRO A 259 9.51 -12.81 5.87
C PRO A 259 9.30 -12.75 4.34
N LEU A 260 10.32 -12.33 3.58
CA LEU A 260 10.22 -11.97 2.15
C LEU A 260 9.65 -13.09 1.28
N GLY A 261 10.10 -14.33 1.50
CA GLY A 261 9.59 -15.49 0.75
C GLY A 261 8.09 -15.73 0.98
N LEU A 262 7.61 -15.49 2.21
CA LEU A 262 6.20 -15.57 2.55
C LEU A 262 5.40 -14.45 1.87
N LEU A 263 5.89 -13.21 1.92
CA LEU A 263 5.23 -12.06 1.29
C LEU A 263 5.14 -12.24 -0.24
N ARG A 264 6.20 -12.78 -0.87
CA ARG A 264 6.16 -13.17 -2.28
C ARG A 264 5.09 -14.24 -2.55
N ALA A 265 5.04 -15.29 -1.74
CA ALA A 265 4.05 -16.36 -1.88
C ALA A 265 2.60 -15.88 -1.65
N ALA A 266 2.41 -14.84 -0.87
CA ALA A 266 1.11 -14.20 -0.63
C ALA A 266 0.64 -13.27 -1.76
N GLY A 267 1.38 -13.14 -2.87
CA GLY A 267 0.92 -12.44 -4.08
C GLY A 267 1.14 -10.92 -4.09
N PHE A 268 2.10 -10.41 -3.35
CA PHE A 268 2.52 -9.01 -3.46
C PHE A 268 3.37 -8.76 -4.71
N ASP A 269 3.25 -7.56 -5.28
CA ASP A 269 3.99 -7.11 -6.47
C ASP A 269 5.28 -6.37 -6.12
N ALA A 270 5.37 -5.86 -4.89
CA ALA A 270 6.53 -5.12 -4.41
C ALA A 270 6.77 -5.32 -2.90
N LEU A 271 8.03 -5.16 -2.49
CA LEU A 271 8.48 -5.17 -1.10
C LEU A 271 8.97 -3.78 -0.70
N SER A 272 8.51 -3.26 0.43
CA SER A 272 8.99 -2.02 1.04
C SER A 272 9.74 -2.35 2.33
N LEU A 273 11.06 -2.12 2.33
CA LEU A 273 11.99 -2.59 3.35
C LEU A 273 12.91 -1.47 3.86
N ASP A 274 13.31 -1.55 5.11
CA ASP A 274 14.42 -0.75 5.64
C ASP A 274 15.77 -1.40 5.24
N LEU A 275 16.41 -0.90 4.18
CA LEU A 275 17.68 -1.43 3.69
C LEU A 275 18.85 -1.13 4.63
N THR A 276 18.71 -0.19 5.55
CA THR A 276 19.79 0.12 6.52
C THR A 276 19.98 -1.01 7.53
N THR A 277 18.96 -1.87 7.70
CA THR A 277 18.98 -3.02 8.62
C THR A 277 19.30 -4.36 7.97
N VAL A 278 19.30 -4.44 6.64
CA VAL A 278 19.53 -5.71 5.90
C VAL A 278 20.92 -6.27 6.12
N GLY A 279 21.94 -5.41 6.13
CA GLY A 279 23.33 -5.82 6.33
C GLY A 279 23.90 -6.58 5.12
N SER A 280 24.92 -7.44 5.38
CA SER A 280 25.68 -8.11 4.30
C SER A 280 25.57 -9.63 4.28
N ALA A 281 24.78 -10.20 5.19
CA ALA A 281 24.65 -11.66 5.30
C ALA A 281 23.80 -12.21 4.14
N ALA A 282 24.29 -13.27 3.46
CA ALA A 282 23.60 -13.91 2.35
C ALA A 282 22.16 -14.31 2.72
N ALA A 283 21.93 -14.86 3.90
CA ALA A 283 20.60 -15.23 4.38
C ALA A 283 19.58 -14.08 4.40
N ARG A 284 20.02 -12.82 4.34
CA ARG A 284 19.16 -11.64 4.23
C ARG A 284 19.10 -11.08 2.82
N LEU A 285 20.17 -11.23 2.05
CA LEU A 285 20.27 -10.73 0.68
C LEU A 285 19.58 -11.68 -0.32
N ASP A 286 19.79 -13.00 -0.17
CA ASP A 286 19.26 -14.00 -1.10
C ASP A 286 17.73 -13.88 -1.29
N PRO A 287 16.90 -13.72 -0.23
CA PRO A 287 15.45 -13.54 -0.41
C PRO A 287 15.07 -12.25 -1.15
N ILE A 288 15.88 -11.17 -1.04
CA ILE A 288 15.68 -9.94 -1.82
C ILE A 288 16.00 -10.20 -3.29
N GLY A 289 17.13 -10.87 -3.56
CA GLY A 289 17.50 -11.27 -4.91
C GLY A 289 16.44 -12.14 -5.57
N GLU A 290 15.99 -13.19 -4.89
CA GLU A 290 14.90 -14.06 -5.36
C GLU A 290 13.60 -13.30 -5.66
N ALA A 291 13.24 -12.32 -4.82
CA ALA A 291 12.04 -11.50 -5.05
C ALA A 291 12.19 -10.64 -6.31
N ILE A 292 13.35 -10.00 -6.51
CA ILE A 292 13.65 -9.18 -7.70
C ILE A 292 13.70 -10.05 -8.98
N GLU A 293 14.29 -11.25 -8.90
CA GLU A 293 14.31 -12.20 -10.03
C GLU A 293 12.91 -12.71 -10.38
N ALA A 294 12.04 -12.85 -9.39
CA ALA A 294 10.64 -13.19 -9.58
C ALA A 294 9.79 -12.02 -10.13
N GLY A 295 10.40 -10.84 -10.37
CA GLY A 295 9.74 -9.67 -10.94
C GLY A 295 9.14 -8.69 -9.92
N MET A 296 9.40 -8.87 -8.63
CA MET A 296 8.94 -7.90 -7.62
C MET A 296 9.75 -6.61 -7.68
N LEU A 297 9.09 -5.49 -7.38
CA LEU A 297 9.74 -4.20 -7.20
C LEU A 297 10.23 -4.04 -5.76
N LEU A 298 11.22 -3.16 -5.56
CA LEU A 298 11.81 -2.87 -4.28
C LEU A 298 11.62 -1.40 -3.90
N LEU A 299 10.79 -1.13 -2.91
CA LEU A 299 10.72 0.16 -2.26
C LEU A 299 11.82 0.19 -1.19
N ALA A 300 12.89 0.94 -1.51
CA ALA A 300 14.14 0.92 -0.78
C ALA A 300 14.18 2.03 0.28
N GLY A 301 13.89 1.68 1.52
CA GLY A 301 13.98 2.57 2.67
C GLY A 301 15.44 2.83 3.04
N THR A 302 15.95 4.01 2.74
CA THR A 302 17.32 4.41 3.06
C THR A 302 17.41 5.73 3.80
N VAL A 303 16.39 6.59 3.65
CA VAL A 303 16.34 7.89 4.33
C VAL A 303 15.75 7.72 5.72
N SER A 304 16.47 8.19 6.76
CA SER A 304 16.02 8.01 8.14
C SER A 304 14.59 8.55 8.38
N ALA A 305 13.75 7.75 9.02
CA ALA A 305 12.41 8.15 9.41
C ALA A 305 12.38 9.16 10.57
N VAL A 306 13.48 9.35 11.28
CA VAL A 306 13.59 10.31 12.38
C VAL A 306 14.76 11.25 12.17
N SER A 307 14.58 12.52 12.55
CA SER A 307 15.67 13.51 12.53
C SER A 307 16.71 13.15 13.60
N GLY A 308 17.98 13.12 13.24
CA GLY A 308 19.08 13.09 14.22
C GLY A 308 20.07 11.94 14.12
N ALA A 309 19.71 10.76 13.59
CA ALA A 309 20.64 9.61 13.55
C ALA A 309 21.82 9.82 12.56
N THR A 310 21.66 10.70 11.57
CA THR A 310 22.67 11.05 10.56
C THR A 310 22.63 12.53 10.16
N SER A 311 21.93 13.36 10.90
CA SER A 311 21.73 14.78 10.61
C SER A 311 22.93 15.64 11.03
N GLY A 312 24.10 15.31 10.49
CA GLY A 312 25.11 16.34 10.29
C GLY A 312 24.63 17.26 9.13
N PRO A 313 24.97 18.54 9.13
CA PRO A 313 24.54 19.51 8.10
C PRO A 313 25.02 19.17 6.68
N ARG A 314 25.55 17.98 6.43
CA ARG A 314 26.19 17.55 5.16
C ARG A 314 26.07 16.06 4.85
N THR A 315 25.01 15.37 5.26
CA THR A 315 24.80 14.01 4.73
C THR A 315 24.56 14.13 3.22
N SER A 316 25.50 13.65 2.42
CA SER A 316 25.47 13.77 0.96
C SER A 316 24.53 12.72 0.35
N LEU A 317 24.02 13.00 -0.84
CA LEU A 317 23.15 12.08 -1.57
C LEU A 317 23.78 10.68 -1.75
N PRO A 318 25.10 10.53 -2.04
CA PRO A 318 25.79 9.22 -2.08
C PRO A 318 25.66 8.41 -0.78
N THR A 319 25.62 9.08 0.38
CA THR A 319 25.44 8.37 1.66
C THR A 319 24.07 7.68 1.75
N TRP A 320 23.03 8.35 1.29
CA TRP A 320 21.67 7.80 1.23
C TRP A 320 21.52 6.74 0.14
N ALA A 321 22.25 6.86 -0.99
CA ALA A 321 22.28 5.86 -2.05
C ALA A 321 23.04 4.58 -1.65
N SER A 322 24.00 4.70 -0.73
CA SER A 322 24.91 3.59 -0.37
C SER A 322 24.22 2.27 0.00
N PRO A 323 23.16 2.22 0.83
CA PRO A 323 22.48 0.95 1.12
C PRO A 323 21.85 0.30 -0.12
N ILE A 324 21.31 1.11 -1.05
CA ILE A 324 20.76 0.62 -2.32
C ILE A 324 21.88 0.00 -3.16
N LEU A 325 22.93 0.77 -3.43
CA LEU A 325 24.02 0.36 -4.30
C LEU A 325 24.79 -0.84 -3.75
N GLN A 326 25.07 -0.86 -2.44
CA GLN A 326 25.73 -1.99 -1.80
C GLN A 326 24.89 -3.26 -1.86
N THR A 327 23.58 -3.17 -1.63
CA THR A 327 22.67 -4.32 -1.75
C THR A 327 22.65 -4.81 -3.19
N TRP A 328 22.51 -3.91 -4.16
CA TRP A 328 22.45 -4.22 -5.58
C TRP A 328 23.72 -4.91 -6.11
N ASP A 329 24.89 -4.33 -5.78
CA ASP A 329 26.19 -4.88 -6.20
C ASP A 329 26.46 -6.26 -5.61
N ARG A 330 26.06 -6.50 -4.34
CA ARG A 330 26.22 -7.81 -3.69
C ARG A 330 25.30 -8.86 -4.29
N LEU A 331 24.13 -8.48 -4.76
CA LEU A 331 23.21 -9.35 -5.50
C LEU A 331 23.68 -9.62 -6.94
N GLY A 332 24.67 -8.86 -7.44
CA GLY A 332 25.24 -9.02 -8.77
C GLY A 332 24.33 -8.52 -9.91
N PHE A 333 23.35 -7.69 -9.62
CA PHE A 333 22.48 -7.13 -10.64
C PHE A 333 23.14 -5.98 -11.38
N ASN A 334 22.86 -5.87 -12.69
CA ASN A 334 23.31 -4.72 -13.47
C ASN A 334 22.62 -3.44 -12.95
N ARG A 335 23.43 -2.43 -12.65
CA ARG A 335 22.95 -1.13 -12.15
C ARG A 335 22.01 -0.41 -13.11
N SER A 336 22.08 -0.69 -14.42
CA SER A 336 21.12 -0.15 -15.41
C SER A 336 19.67 -0.54 -15.14
N ARG A 337 19.42 -1.58 -14.32
CA ARG A 337 18.06 -2.01 -13.92
C ARG A 337 17.52 -1.25 -12.71
N LEU A 338 18.36 -0.49 -12.00
CA LEU A 338 17.94 0.25 -10.80
C LEU A 338 16.70 1.14 -11.04
N PRO A 339 16.66 1.96 -12.11
CA PRO A 339 15.50 2.84 -12.33
C PRO A 339 14.19 2.11 -12.49
N ASP A 340 14.23 0.88 -13.00
CA ASP A 340 13.04 0.08 -13.29
C ASP A 340 12.51 -0.70 -12.08
N ILE A 341 13.35 -0.95 -11.09
CA ILE A 341 13.03 -1.88 -9.99
C ILE A 341 12.96 -1.15 -8.64
N VAL A 342 13.82 -0.14 -8.44
CA VAL A 342 13.98 0.49 -7.13
C VAL A 342 13.19 1.79 -7.04
N VAL A 343 12.46 1.95 -5.94
CA VAL A 343 11.75 3.17 -5.55
C VAL A 343 12.31 3.63 -4.20
N PRO A 344 13.05 4.74 -4.13
CA PRO A 344 13.53 5.26 -2.86
C PRO A 344 12.40 5.70 -1.94
N THR A 345 12.52 5.35 -0.65
CA THR A 345 11.57 5.73 0.41
C THR A 345 12.32 6.10 1.70
N PRO A 346 11.65 6.75 2.66
CA PRO A 346 12.10 6.72 4.04
C PRO A 346 12.11 5.29 4.57
N THR A 347 12.92 5.02 5.62
CA THR A 347 13.05 3.69 6.23
C THR A 347 11.74 3.19 6.88
N CYS A 348 10.88 4.12 7.30
CA CYS A 348 9.55 3.87 7.88
C CYS A 348 8.71 5.14 7.76
N GLY A 349 7.50 5.15 8.35
CA GLY A 349 6.66 6.34 8.44
C GLY A 349 7.35 7.51 9.16
N LEU A 350 7.01 8.73 8.78
CA LEU A 350 7.64 9.97 9.25
C LEU A 350 6.91 10.63 10.43
N ALA A 351 5.91 10.00 11.03
CA ALA A 351 5.12 10.59 12.12
C ALA A 351 5.98 11.08 13.32
N GLY A 352 7.10 10.40 13.60
CA GLY A 352 8.04 10.81 14.66
C GLY A 352 9.08 11.85 14.25
N ALA A 353 9.02 12.36 13.02
CA ALA A 353 9.92 13.37 12.50
C ALA A 353 9.46 14.80 12.86
N SER A 354 10.35 15.78 12.73
CA SER A 354 9.92 17.18 12.63
C SER A 354 9.31 17.46 11.25
N ALA A 355 8.47 18.48 11.15
CA ALA A 355 7.88 18.91 9.87
C ALA A 355 8.98 19.20 8.81
N ASP A 356 10.03 19.95 9.19
CA ASP A 356 11.14 20.25 8.28
C ASP A 356 11.89 19.00 7.81
N TRP A 357 12.07 18.02 8.72
CA TRP A 357 12.73 16.77 8.34
C TRP A 357 11.85 15.92 7.43
N SER A 358 10.54 15.86 7.66
CA SER A 358 9.64 15.10 6.79
C SER A 358 9.66 15.60 5.35
N VAL A 359 9.65 16.94 5.15
CA VAL A 359 9.83 17.56 3.84
C VAL A 359 11.18 17.18 3.24
N ARG A 360 12.28 17.37 4.02
CA ARG A 360 13.63 17.07 3.54
C ARG A 360 13.82 15.58 3.21
N ALA A 361 13.26 14.68 3.98
CA ALA A 361 13.33 13.25 3.73
C ALA A 361 12.66 12.87 2.39
N MET A 362 11.49 13.42 2.09
CA MET A 362 10.81 13.22 0.81
C MET A 362 11.60 13.80 -0.37
N GLN A 363 12.18 15.00 -0.20
CA GLN A 363 13.10 15.60 -1.19
C GLN A 363 14.30 14.71 -1.49
N ILE A 364 14.94 14.16 -0.45
CA ILE A 364 16.07 13.24 -0.62
C ILE A 364 15.64 11.99 -1.38
N CYS A 365 14.47 11.41 -1.07
CA CYS A 365 13.95 10.26 -1.81
C CYS A 365 13.75 10.57 -3.30
N ARG A 366 13.20 11.75 -3.62
CA ARG A 366 13.03 12.22 -5.01
C ARG A 366 14.39 12.44 -5.70
N GLU A 367 15.32 13.12 -5.02
CA GLU A 367 16.68 13.34 -5.53
C GLU A 367 17.40 12.00 -5.81
N LEU A 368 17.24 11.00 -4.91
CA LEU A 368 17.76 9.65 -5.12
C LEU A 368 17.12 8.97 -6.34
N ALA A 369 15.81 9.04 -6.47
CA ALA A 369 15.09 8.45 -7.59
C ALA A 369 15.56 9.01 -8.93
N GLN A 370 15.80 10.33 -9.00
CA GLN A 370 16.37 10.98 -10.18
C GLN A 370 17.81 10.53 -10.45
N ALA A 371 18.66 10.48 -9.40
CA ALA A 371 20.05 10.05 -9.53
C ALA A 371 20.18 8.57 -9.96
N LEU A 372 19.25 7.71 -9.58
CA LEU A 372 19.24 6.32 -9.99
C LEU A 372 18.90 6.11 -11.48
N GLN A 373 18.31 7.11 -12.15
CA GLN A 373 18.04 7.04 -13.61
C GLN A 373 19.32 7.22 -14.43
N ASP A 374 20.22 8.07 -13.96
CA ASP A 374 21.52 8.30 -14.58
C ASP A 374 22.55 8.45 -13.43
N LEU A 375 23.16 7.31 -13.08
CA LEU A 375 24.05 7.26 -11.92
C LEU A 375 25.26 8.18 -12.12
N PRO A 376 25.50 9.11 -11.20
CA PRO A 376 26.67 9.97 -11.26
C PRO A 376 27.98 9.16 -11.28
N GLU A 377 28.99 9.69 -11.96
CA GLU A 377 30.32 9.09 -11.96
C GLU A 377 30.86 8.95 -10.52
N GLY A 378 31.37 7.77 -10.21
CA GLY A 378 31.94 7.48 -8.89
C GLY A 378 30.95 6.96 -7.83
N TRP A 379 29.70 6.70 -8.17
CA TRP A 379 28.71 6.07 -7.29
C TRP A 379 28.79 4.53 -7.32
#